data_5e1fdac129e220c4c4a7a5e172f882d4
#
_entry.id   5e1fdac129e220c4c4a7a5e172f882d4
#
_cell.length_a   1.000
_cell.length_b   1.000
_cell.length_c   1.000
_cell.angle_alpha   90.00
_cell.angle_beta   90.00
_cell.angle_gamma   90.00
#
_symmetry.space_group_name_H-M   'P 1'
#
loop_
_entity.id
_entity.type
_entity.pdbx_description
1 polymer ?
#
loop_
_entity_poly.entity_id
_entity_poly.type
_entity_poly.pdbx_seq_one_letter_code
_entity_poly.pdbx_strand_id
1 'polypeptide(L)'
;MFYYYEKDGKILASDRGDLPYSKAEPAPGAPVFYLVEGDPVLGRGSFKVTHPGQLKALHGLEVLDASRLPDFPMDAPLSAALTEGRLTAVNIGRPSWVAVLSQGPSGGKKRVNILAIGDVGSTLLTGLKLLGGDVISSIGICDLSDQITARWEFEMGQISLPWDYGALPEVEVISLEKLFDCDVFVFVASRGIPPVGSQVKDVRMAQFENNAAIVKTYARMARKANFQGLWCAVSDPVDPLAKTAYLESNRDENGNWDGLGLRPEQVQGFGLGVMNARAAYYA
;
A
#
# COMPACT_ATOMS: atom_id res chain seq x y z
N MET A 1 -25.83 7.33 19.81
CA MET A 1 -26.84 7.25 18.72
C MET A 1 -26.08 7.39 17.43
N PHE A 2 -26.38 6.53 16.43
CA PHE A 2 -25.75 6.62 15.12
C PHE A 2 -26.72 7.17 14.09
N TYR A 3 -26.16 7.84 13.10
CA TYR A 3 -26.90 8.44 12.00
C TYR A 3 -26.35 7.85 10.69
N TYR A 4 -27.25 7.57 9.77
CA TYR A 4 -26.91 7.00 8.48
C TYR A 4 -27.23 8.01 7.38
N TYR A 5 -26.36 8.04 6.38
CA TYR A 5 -26.42 8.95 5.27
C TYR A 5 -26.13 8.22 3.96
N GLU A 6 -26.51 8.82 2.87
CA GLU A 6 -26.14 8.38 1.53
C GLU A 6 -25.25 9.42 0.85
N LYS A 7 -24.20 8.92 0.21
CA LYS A 7 -23.35 9.68 -0.71
C LYS A 7 -22.92 8.78 -1.86
N ASP A 8 -23.22 9.21 -3.10
CA ASP A 8 -22.81 8.51 -4.33
C ASP A 8 -23.22 7.01 -4.33
N GLY A 9 -24.42 6.71 -3.84
CA GLY A 9 -24.96 5.35 -3.72
C GLY A 9 -24.30 4.49 -2.62
N LYS A 10 -23.54 5.10 -1.70
CA LYS A 10 -22.88 4.42 -0.58
C LYS A 10 -23.50 4.81 0.75
N ILE A 11 -23.60 3.85 1.67
CA ILE A 11 -24.10 4.09 3.02
C ILE A 11 -22.95 4.55 3.91
N LEU A 12 -23.09 5.73 4.46
CA LEU A 12 -22.21 6.31 5.44
C LEU A 12 -22.86 6.20 6.83
N ALA A 13 -22.06 5.94 7.86
CA ALA A 13 -22.49 5.96 9.26
C ALA A 13 -21.63 6.93 10.07
N SER A 14 -22.21 7.61 11.05
CA SER A 14 -21.48 8.53 11.94
C SER A 14 -22.23 8.68 13.26
N ASP A 15 -21.53 9.07 14.31
CA ASP A 15 -22.13 9.55 15.57
C ASP A 15 -22.58 11.01 15.49
N ARG A 16 -22.28 11.71 14.40
CA ARG A 16 -22.71 13.08 14.10
C ARG A 16 -24.02 13.10 13.32
N GLY A 17 -25.00 13.87 13.80
CA GLY A 17 -26.31 14.02 13.17
C GLY A 17 -26.44 15.19 12.20
N ASP A 18 -25.38 15.98 12.02
CA ASP A 18 -25.34 17.28 11.32
C ASP A 18 -24.53 17.25 10.01
N LEU A 19 -24.21 16.06 9.49
CA LEU A 19 -23.43 15.96 8.26
C LEU A 19 -24.22 16.43 7.03
N PRO A 20 -23.56 17.03 6.02
CA PRO A 20 -24.21 17.65 4.86
C PRO A 20 -24.59 16.60 3.78
N TYR A 21 -25.12 15.44 4.20
CA TYR A 21 -25.53 14.36 3.32
C TYR A 21 -27.00 14.00 3.54
N SER A 22 -27.63 13.42 2.54
CA SER A 22 -29.01 12.93 2.66
C SER A 22 -29.07 11.80 3.69
N LYS A 23 -30.04 11.86 4.60
CA LYS A 23 -30.29 10.76 5.54
C LYS A 23 -30.78 9.54 4.79
N ALA A 24 -30.30 8.36 5.20
CA ALA A 24 -30.63 7.09 4.61
C ALA A 24 -30.82 6.01 5.68
N GLU A 25 -31.46 4.93 5.31
CA GLU A 25 -31.49 3.70 6.12
C GLU A 25 -30.53 2.68 5.50
N PRO A 26 -29.71 2.00 6.33
CA PRO A 26 -28.78 0.99 5.81
C PRO A 26 -29.56 -0.21 5.28
N ALA A 27 -29.43 -0.47 3.99
CA ALA A 27 -30.00 -1.68 3.39
C ALA A 27 -29.27 -2.95 3.87
N PRO A 28 -29.98 -4.05 4.13
CA PRO A 28 -29.35 -5.32 4.48
C PRO A 28 -28.33 -5.75 3.40
N GLY A 29 -27.15 -6.17 3.82
CA GLY A 29 -26.08 -6.62 2.91
C GLY A 29 -25.26 -5.49 2.26
N ALA A 30 -25.63 -4.22 2.39
CA ALA A 30 -24.86 -3.11 1.84
C ALA A 30 -23.54 -2.87 2.62
N PRO A 31 -22.43 -2.50 1.95
CA PRO A 31 -21.25 -1.99 2.62
C PRO A 31 -21.55 -0.71 3.40
N VAL A 32 -21.01 -0.60 4.62
CA VAL A 32 -21.16 0.58 5.46
C VAL A 32 -19.81 1.22 5.70
N PHE A 33 -19.71 2.52 5.47
CA PHE A 33 -18.52 3.33 5.69
C PHE A 33 -18.73 4.20 6.94
N TYR A 34 -18.04 3.88 8.04
CA TYR A 34 -18.10 4.67 9.26
C TYR A 34 -17.12 5.83 9.19
N LEU A 35 -17.66 7.05 9.30
CA LEU A 35 -16.88 8.28 9.19
C LEU A 35 -16.24 8.62 10.53
N VAL A 36 -14.92 8.75 10.55
CA VAL A 36 -14.12 9.14 11.70
C VAL A 36 -13.32 10.38 11.39
N GLU A 37 -13.13 11.24 12.38
CA GLU A 37 -12.25 12.40 12.26
C GLU A 37 -10.89 12.06 12.89
N GLY A 38 -9.89 11.84 12.04
CA GLY A 38 -8.52 11.54 12.45
C GLY A 38 -7.53 12.56 11.93
N ASP A 39 -6.29 12.46 12.42
CA ASP A 39 -5.20 13.28 11.88
C ASP A 39 -5.04 13.02 10.37
N PRO A 40 -5.10 14.08 9.54
CA PRO A 40 -5.01 13.93 8.08
C PRO A 40 -3.63 13.47 7.61
N VAL A 41 -2.58 13.70 8.39
CA VAL A 41 -1.17 13.37 8.04
C VAL A 41 -0.77 12.02 8.62
N LEU A 42 -1.04 11.78 9.90
CA LEU A 42 -0.57 10.61 10.64
C LEU A 42 -1.60 9.47 10.67
N GLY A 43 -2.88 9.81 10.54
CA GLY A 43 -3.97 8.84 10.57
C GLY A 43 -4.09 8.03 9.28
N ARG A 44 -4.56 6.78 9.39
CA ARG A 44 -4.96 5.99 8.23
C ARG A 44 -6.10 6.67 7.49
N GLY A 45 -6.12 6.51 6.17
CA GLY A 45 -7.24 7.00 5.34
C GLY A 45 -8.48 6.12 5.49
N SER A 46 -8.26 4.80 5.54
CA SER A 46 -9.32 3.80 5.75
C SER A 46 -8.77 2.48 6.25
N PHE A 47 -9.64 1.67 6.82
CA PHE A 47 -9.35 0.26 7.13
C PHE A 47 -10.64 -0.55 7.33
N LYS A 48 -10.56 -1.86 7.10
CA LYS A 48 -11.63 -2.80 7.47
C LYS A 48 -11.72 -2.91 8.99
N VAL A 49 -12.90 -2.74 9.52
CA VAL A 49 -13.17 -2.85 10.95
C VAL A 49 -13.39 -4.32 11.30
N THR A 50 -12.64 -4.83 12.26
CA THR A 50 -12.75 -6.21 12.78
C THR A 50 -13.12 -6.25 14.26
N HIS A 51 -13.06 -5.11 14.95
CA HIS A 51 -13.45 -4.94 16.35
C HIS A 51 -14.09 -3.57 16.56
N PRO A 52 -15.16 -3.46 17.36
CA PRO A 52 -15.88 -2.20 17.57
C PRO A 52 -14.99 -1.05 18.02
N GLY A 53 -14.09 -1.29 18.95
CA GLY A 53 -13.19 -0.27 19.51
C GLY A 53 -12.23 0.37 18.51
N GLN A 54 -12.02 -0.25 17.34
CA GLN A 54 -11.22 0.34 16.27
C GLN A 54 -11.82 1.63 15.70
N LEU A 55 -13.12 1.83 15.87
CA LEU A 55 -13.79 3.06 15.45
C LEU A 55 -13.40 4.29 16.29
N LYS A 56 -12.75 4.08 17.44
CA LYS A 56 -12.17 5.15 18.28
C LYS A 56 -10.65 5.25 18.16
N ALA A 57 -9.96 4.17 17.76
CA ALA A 57 -8.51 4.09 17.66
C ALA A 57 -8.10 4.12 16.18
N LEU A 58 -7.66 5.25 15.67
CA LEU A 58 -7.34 5.44 14.25
C LEU A 58 -5.88 5.21 13.89
N HIS A 59 -4.98 5.16 14.85
CA HIS A 59 -3.55 5.08 14.60
C HIS A 59 -2.85 4.15 15.57
N GLY A 60 -1.61 3.81 15.17
CA GLY A 60 -0.71 3.01 15.96
C GLY A 60 -1.02 1.51 15.95
N LEU A 61 -0.22 0.78 16.68
CA LEU A 61 -0.33 -0.67 16.80
C LEU A 61 -1.52 -1.12 17.67
N GLU A 62 -2.06 -0.20 18.47
CA GLU A 62 -3.22 -0.44 19.33
C GLU A 62 -4.44 -0.95 18.55
N VAL A 63 -4.57 -0.50 17.29
CA VAL A 63 -5.63 -0.96 16.37
C VAL A 63 -5.58 -2.48 16.13
N LEU A 64 -4.43 -3.10 16.32
CA LEU A 64 -4.21 -4.54 16.09
C LEU A 64 -4.38 -5.40 17.36
N ASP A 65 -4.45 -4.77 18.53
CA ASP A 65 -4.58 -5.48 19.82
C ASP A 65 -5.98 -5.28 20.41
N ALA A 66 -6.86 -6.23 20.14
CA ALA A 66 -8.25 -6.17 20.59
C ALA A 66 -8.40 -6.01 22.11
N SER A 67 -7.41 -6.46 22.91
CA SER A 67 -7.44 -6.36 24.38
C SER A 67 -7.24 -4.91 24.88
N ARG A 68 -6.70 -4.05 24.06
CA ARG A 68 -6.44 -2.63 24.37
C ARG A 68 -7.45 -1.67 23.76
N LEU A 69 -8.35 -2.19 22.93
CA LEU A 69 -9.35 -1.35 22.27
C LEU A 69 -10.45 -0.94 23.26
N PRO A 70 -10.90 0.31 23.20
CA PRO A 70 -11.98 0.78 24.06
C PRO A 70 -13.32 0.14 23.68
N ASP A 71 -14.23 0.06 24.64
CA ASP A 71 -15.61 -0.30 24.35
C ASP A 71 -16.26 0.72 23.41
N PHE A 72 -16.96 0.21 22.42
CA PHE A 72 -17.71 1.01 21.47
C PHE A 72 -19.07 0.33 21.21
N PRO A 73 -20.13 0.72 21.93
CA PRO A 73 -21.46 0.15 21.73
C PRO A 73 -21.98 0.54 20.36
N MET A 74 -22.40 -0.44 19.58
CA MET A 74 -22.95 -0.27 18.23
C MET A 74 -24.44 -0.61 18.23
N ASP A 75 -25.19 0.01 17.31
CA ASP A 75 -26.55 -0.37 17.00
C ASP A 75 -26.59 -1.66 16.12
N ALA A 76 -27.80 -2.16 15.88
CA ALA A 76 -27.96 -3.41 15.13
C ALA A 76 -27.41 -3.36 13.69
N PRO A 77 -27.60 -2.27 12.89
CA PRO A 77 -27.04 -2.18 11.56
C PRO A 77 -25.52 -2.19 11.51
N LEU A 78 -24.83 -1.44 12.40
CA LEU A 78 -23.38 -1.45 12.49
C LEU A 78 -22.84 -2.78 12.95
N SER A 79 -23.49 -3.42 13.94
CA SER A 79 -23.10 -4.74 14.43
C SER A 79 -23.21 -5.80 13.34
N ALA A 80 -24.28 -5.77 12.55
CA ALA A 80 -24.45 -6.67 11.41
C ALA A 80 -23.37 -6.43 10.34
N ALA A 81 -23.11 -5.16 9.98
CA ALA A 81 -22.07 -4.82 9.03
C ALA A 81 -20.66 -5.26 9.49
N LEU A 82 -20.36 -5.16 10.78
CA LEU A 82 -19.12 -5.67 11.36
C LEU A 82 -19.02 -7.19 11.25
N THR A 83 -20.04 -7.91 11.71
CA THR A 83 -20.07 -9.38 11.73
C THR A 83 -19.93 -9.97 10.33
N GLU A 84 -20.51 -9.32 9.34
CA GLU A 84 -20.46 -9.73 7.93
C GLU A 84 -19.22 -9.20 7.19
N GLY A 85 -18.29 -8.52 7.86
CA GLY A 85 -17.07 -7.97 7.27
C GLY A 85 -17.33 -6.85 6.24
N ARG A 86 -18.45 -6.15 6.33
CA ARG A 86 -18.85 -5.08 5.42
C ARG A 86 -18.60 -3.67 5.97
N LEU A 87 -18.09 -3.55 7.19
CA LEU A 87 -17.81 -2.27 7.84
C LEU A 87 -16.39 -1.80 7.51
N THR A 88 -16.28 -0.57 7.02
CA THR A 88 -15.02 0.12 6.75
C THR A 88 -14.99 1.45 7.48
N ALA A 89 -13.96 1.73 8.25
CA ALA A 89 -13.72 3.06 8.81
C ALA A 89 -13.06 3.96 7.75
N VAL A 90 -13.48 5.22 7.68
CA VAL A 90 -12.97 6.21 6.73
C VAL A 90 -12.65 7.51 7.45
N ASN A 91 -11.41 7.97 7.33
CA ASN A 91 -10.94 9.21 7.93
C ASN A 91 -11.30 10.41 7.06
N ILE A 92 -12.36 11.14 7.44
CA ILE A 92 -12.84 12.33 6.72
C ILE A 92 -11.96 13.58 6.93
N GLY A 93 -10.98 13.52 7.83
CA GLY A 93 -9.95 14.56 7.94
C GLY A 93 -9.02 14.62 6.72
N ARG A 94 -8.95 13.56 5.91
CA ARG A 94 -8.15 13.56 4.69
C ARG A 94 -8.89 14.17 3.51
N PRO A 95 -8.26 15.05 2.72
CA PRO A 95 -8.91 15.70 1.57
C PRO A 95 -9.48 14.72 0.52
N SER A 96 -8.81 13.56 0.34
CA SER A 96 -9.16 12.54 -0.67
C SER A 96 -10.06 11.41 -0.15
N TRP A 97 -10.67 11.54 1.03
CA TRP A 97 -11.43 10.45 1.67
C TRP A 97 -12.56 9.86 0.80
N VAL A 98 -13.18 10.68 -0.05
CA VAL A 98 -14.28 10.24 -0.94
C VAL A 98 -13.81 9.16 -1.91
N ALA A 99 -12.54 9.17 -2.32
CA ALA A 99 -11.99 8.16 -3.21
C ALA A 99 -12.04 6.74 -2.60
N VAL A 100 -12.04 6.64 -1.27
CA VAL A 100 -12.18 5.36 -0.56
C VAL A 100 -13.53 4.70 -0.79
N LEU A 101 -14.60 5.49 -0.96
CA LEU A 101 -15.96 4.96 -1.14
C LEU A 101 -16.13 4.18 -2.44
N SER A 102 -15.33 4.47 -3.46
CA SER A 102 -15.35 3.76 -4.74
C SER A 102 -14.42 2.55 -4.77
N GLN A 103 -13.60 2.33 -3.74
CA GLN A 103 -12.72 1.18 -3.66
C GLN A 103 -13.50 -0.06 -3.24
N GLY A 104 -13.55 -1.04 -4.13
CA GLY A 104 -14.07 -2.36 -3.86
C GLY A 104 -12.96 -3.41 -3.78
N PRO A 105 -13.24 -4.62 -3.28
CA PRO A 105 -12.31 -5.72 -3.46
C PRO A 105 -12.11 -5.93 -4.96
N SER A 106 -10.89 -5.71 -5.45
CA SER A 106 -10.56 -6.01 -6.83
C SER A 106 -10.41 -7.53 -6.96
N GLY A 107 -11.31 -8.16 -7.68
CA GLY A 107 -11.20 -9.57 -8.04
C GLY A 107 -10.10 -9.82 -9.08
N GLY A 108 -9.80 -11.10 -9.33
CA GLY A 108 -8.82 -11.51 -10.33
C GLY A 108 -7.36 -11.38 -9.91
N LYS A 109 -6.48 -11.92 -10.78
CA LYS A 109 -5.03 -11.84 -10.59
C LYS A 109 -4.53 -10.41 -10.77
N LYS A 110 -3.45 -10.07 -10.09
CA LYS A 110 -2.88 -8.71 -10.01
C LYS A 110 -1.69 -8.54 -10.92
N ARG A 111 -1.55 -7.33 -11.47
CA ARG A 111 -0.33 -6.90 -12.14
C ARG A 111 0.65 -6.32 -11.13
N VAL A 112 1.90 -6.80 -11.16
CA VAL A 112 3.00 -6.31 -10.30
C VAL A 112 4.06 -5.66 -11.18
N ASN A 113 4.47 -4.42 -10.88
CA ASN A 113 5.60 -3.79 -11.56
C ASN A 113 6.77 -3.59 -10.58
N ILE A 114 7.97 -3.97 -11.01
CA ILE A 114 9.20 -3.91 -10.19
C ILE A 114 10.15 -2.89 -10.80
N LEU A 115 10.61 -1.95 -9.98
CA LEU A 115 11.64 -0.99 -10.32
C LEU A 115 12.99 -1.41 -9.75
N ALA A 116 13.95 -1.58 -10.64
CA ALA A 116 15.33 -2.03 -10.42
C ALA A 116 15.47 -3.53 -10.16
N ILE A 117 16.21 -4.17 -11.07
CA ILE A 117 16.44 -5.63 -11.09
C ILE A 117 17.91 -5.94 -10.73
N GLY A 118 18.36 -5.36 -9.62
CA GLY A 118 19.62 -5.73 -8.96
C GLY A 118 19.47 -7.03 -8.17
N ASP A 119 20.38 -7.31 -7.23
CA ASP A 119 20.41 -8.57 -6.48
C ASP A 119 19.08 -8.86 -5.75
N VAL A 120 18.53 -7.87 -5.05
CA VAL A 120 17.24 -8.02 -4.34
C VAL A 120 16.07 -8.10 -5.32
N GLY A 121 16.07 -7.23 -6.34
CA GLY A 121 14.98 -7.17 -7.32
C GLY A 121 14.87 -8.45 -8.15
N SER A 122 16.00 -9.03 -8.57
CA SER A 122 16.02 -10.27 -9.33
C SER A 122 15.62 -11.49 -8.50
N THR A 123 16.04 -11.53 -7.22
CA THR A 123 15.60 -12.58 -6.28
C THR A 123 14.09 -12.50 -6.04
N LEU A 124 13.56 -11.29 -5.82
CA LEU A 124 12.13 -11.07 -5.67
C LEU A 124 11.36 -11.47 -6.94
N LEU A 125 11.83 -11.03 -8.11
CA LEU A 125 11.24 -11.37 -9.41
C LEU A 125 11.13 -12.88 -9.59
N THR A 126 12.21 -13.61 -9.29
CA THR A 126 12.24 -15.09 -9.35
C THR A 126 11.22 -15.70 -8.41
N GLY A 127 11.14 -15.22 -7.15
CA GLY A 127 10.16 -15.68 -6.17
C GLY A 127 8.72 -15.45 -6.63
N LEU A 128 8.41 -14.26 -7.14
CA LEU A 128 7.07 -13.92 -7.63
C LEU A 128 6.71 -14.73 -8.89
N LYS A 129 7.68 -14.96 -9.80
CA LYS A 129 7.48 -15.81 -10.99
C LYS A 129 7.11 -17.24 -10.59
N LEU A 130 7.82 -17.83 -9.64
CA LEU A 130 7.64 -19.23 -9.26
C LEU A 130 6.42 -19.48 -8.37
N LEU A 131 6.08 -18.53 -7.51
CA LEU A 131 5.07 -18.71 -6.45
C LEU A 131 3.79 -17.89 -6.67
N GLY A 132 3.80 -16.95 -7.61
CA GLY A 132 2.72 -15.98 -7.78
C GLY A 132 1.57 -16.44 -8.70
N GLY A 133 1.65 -17.62 -9.30
CA GLY A 133 0.73 -18.06 -10.36
C GLY A 133 -0.76 -17.97 -10.06
N ASP A 134 -1.14 -18.16 -8.79
CA ASP A 134 -2.55 -18.09 -8.38
C ASP A 134 -3.07 -16.64 -8.24
N VAL A 135 -2.19 -15.68 -7.98
CA VAL A 135 -2.59 -14.30 -7.61
C VAL A 135 -2.01 -13.22 -8.50
N ILE A 136 -0.98 -13.51 -9.27
CA ILE A 136 -0.33 -12.58 -10.19
C ILE A 136 -0.63 -12.97 -11.64
N SER A 137 -1.10 -12.01 -12.44
CA SER A 137 -1.32 -12.19 -13.87
C SER A 137 -0.05 -11.95 -14.68
N SER A 138 0.65 -10.87 -14.36
CA SER A 138 1.87 -10.45 -15.08
C SER A 138 2.78 -9.61 -14.18
N ILE A 139 4.07 -9.60 -14.51
CA ILE A 139 5.10 -8.84 -13.81
C ILE A 139 5.80 -7.94 -14.82
N GLY A 140 5.66 -6.63 -14.66
CA GLY A 140 6.42 -5.65 -15.41
C GLY A 140 7.77 -5.36 -14.74
N ILE A 141 8.86 -5.33 -15.50
CA ILE A 141 10.19 -5.00 -14.99
C ILE A 141 10.74 -3.74 -15.65
N CYS A 142 11.29 -2.84 -14.84
CA CYS A 142 11.90 -1.59 -15.27
C CYS A 142 13.24 -1.40 -14.57
N ASP A 143 14.29 -1.07 -15.32
CA ASP A 143 15.62 -0.75 -14.80
C ASP A 143 16.27 0.34 -15.66
N LEU A 144 17.33 0.97 -15.18
CA LEU A 144 18.13 1.91 -15.95
C LEU A 144 18.95 1.26 -17.08
N SER A 145 19.13 -0.05 -17.01
CA SER A 145 19.89 -0.83 -18.00
C SER A 145 18.98 -1.75 -18.79
N ASP A 146 18.82 -1.43 -20.07
CA ASP A 146 18.09 -2.27 -21.01
C ASP A 146 18.67 -3.68 -21.15
N GLN A 147 19.97 -3.84 -20.95
CA GLN A 147 20.61 -5.15 -20.96
C GLN A 147 20.17 -6.03 -19.77
N ILE A 148 20.01 -5.43 -18.59
CA ILE A 148 19.54 -6.14 -17.41
C ILE A 148 18.07 -6.55 -17.61
N THR A 149 17.21 -5.66 -18.04
CA THR A 149 15.80 -5.97 -18.24
C THR A 149 15.59 -7.02 -19.33
N ALA A 150 16.24 -6.89 -20.48
CA ALA A 150 16.17 -7.87 -21.57
C ALA A 150 16.67 -9.25 -21.13
N ARG A 151 17.75 -9.33 -20.36
CA ARG A 151 18.24 -10.58 -19.78
C ARG A 151 17.17 -11.23 -18.89
N TRP A 152 16.62 -10.47 -17.94
CA TRP A 152 15.67 -11.04 -16.97
C TRP A 152 14.32 -11.41 -17.60
N GLU A 153 13.86 -10.65 -18.58
CA GLU A 153 12.70 -11.04 -19.37
C GLU A 153 12.91 -12.39 -20.07
N PHE A 154 14.06 -12.55 -20.72
CA PHE A 154 14.45 -13.80 -21.40
C PHE A 154 14.59 -14.98 -20.42
N GLU A 155 15.31 -14.79 -19.29
CA GLU A 155 15.48 -15.82 -18.26
C GLU A 155 14.14 -16.27 -17.66
N MET A 156 13.27 -15.31 -17.33
CA MET A 156 11.95 -15.61 -16.74
C MET A 156 10.99 -16.20 -17.75
N GLY A 157 11.11 -15.86 -19.04
CA GLY A 157 10.32 -16.43 -20.13
C GLY A 157 10.59 -17.92 -20.36
N GLN A 158 11.74 -18.44 -19.92
CA GLN A 158 12.09 -19.86 -20.01
C GLN A 158 11.56 -20.70 -18.84
N ILE A 159 11.00 -20.06 -17.81
CA ILE A 159 10.44 -20.76 -16.65
C ILE A 159 8.95 -21.00 -16.90
N SER A 160 8.57 -22.26 -17.09
CA SER A 160 7.18 -22.68 -17.26
C SER A 160 6.96 -24.06 -16.63
N LEU A 161 5.70 -24.38 -16.35
CA LEU A 161 5.33 -25.72 -15.91
C LEU A 161 5.03 -26.61 -17.11
N PRO A 162 5.53 -27.87 -17.15
CA PRO A 162 5.14 -28.81 -18.19
C PRO A 162 3.61 -28.97 -18.23
N TRP A 163 3.04 -28.90 -19.43
CA TRP A 163 1.60 -29.11 -19.70
C TRP A 163 0.67 -27.97 -19.17
N ASP A 164 1.21 -26.92 -18.50
CA ASP A 164 0.47 -25.73 -18.10
C ASP A 164 1.34 -24.48 -18.23
N TYR A 165 1.54 -24.05 -19.47
CA TYR A 165 2.39 -22.90 -19.80
C TYR A 165 1.82 -21.55 -19.32
N GLY A 166 0.53 -21.49 -18.98
CA GLY A 166 -0.14 -20.31 -18.45
C GLY A 166 -0.22 -20.24 -16.91
N ALA A 167 0.32 -21.25 -16.20
CA ALA A 167 0.22 -21.33 -14.74
C ALA A 167 1.02 -20.24 -14.01
N LEU A 168 2.15 -19.80 -14.59
CA LEU A 168 3.04 -18.81 -13.98
C LEU A 168 2.86 -17.43 -14.62
N PRO A 169 3.04 -16.34 -13.86
CA PRO A 169 2.88 -14.98 -14.39
C PRO A 169 3.84 -14.72 -15.54
N GLU A 170 3.37 -14.03 -16.56
CA GLU A 170 4.20 -13.51 -17.63
C GLU A 170 5.11 -12.39 -17.11
N VAL A 171 6.35 -12.29 -17.62
CA VAL A 171 7.30 -11.22 -17.28
C VAL A 171 7.60 -10.43 -18.54
N GLU A 172 7.47 -9.12 -18.48
CA GLU A 172 7.70 -8.21 -19.61
C GLU A 172 8.50 -6.98 -19.21
N VAL A 173 9.33 -6.49 -20.10
CA VAL A 173 10.00 -5.19 -19.95
C VAL A 173 8.98 -4.08 -20.17
N ILE A 174 8.91 -3.14 -19.25
CA ILE A 174 8.02 -1.98 -19.36
C ILE A 174 8.81 -0.66 -19.39
N SER A 175 8.24 0.33 -20.06
CA SER A 175 8.79 1.70 -20.04
C SER A 175 8.46 2.39 -18.72
N LEU A 176 9.21 3.47 -18.43
CA LEU A 176 9.03 4.27 -17.22
C LEU A 176 7.62 4.87 -17.11
N GLU A 177 6.99 5.21 -18.24
CA GLU A 177 5.65 5.77 -18.31
C GLU A 177 4.57 4.78 -17.86
N LYS A 178 4.82 3.48 -18.04
CA LYS A 178 3.92 2.39 -17.63
C LYS A 178 4.17 1.87 -16.22
N LEU A 179 5.13 2.47 -15.50
CA LEU A 179 5.57 1.96 -14.20
C LEU A 179 4.42 1.85 -13.18
N PHE A 180 3.47 2.78 -13.22
CA PHE A 180 2.31 2.83 -12.32
C PHE A 180 1.01 2.30 -12.95
N ASP A 181 1.09 1.66 -14.12
CA ASP A 181 -0.03 0.94 -14.71
C ASP A 181 -0.08 -0.50 -14.16
N CYS A 182 -0.35 -0.61 -12.85
CA CYS A 182 -0.34 -1.88 -12.11
C CYS A 182 -1.17 -1.80 -10.83
N ASP A 183 -1.45 -2.97 -10.23
CA ASP A 183 -2.06 -3.08 -8.90
C ASP A 183 -1.02 -2.95 -7.77
N VAL A 184 0.21 -3.40 -8.03
CA VAL A 184 1.29 -3.39 -7.03
C VAL A 184 2.57 -2.87 -7.68
N PHE A 185 3.07 -1.77 -7.15
CA PHE A 185 4.37 -1.23 -7.51
C PHE A 185 5.41 -1.57 -6.45
N VAL A 186 6.55 -2.12 -6.86
CA VAL A 186 7.64 -2.54 -5.97
C VAL A 186 8.88 -1.71 -6.21
N PHE A 187 9.24 -0.92 -5.21
CA PHE A 187 10.43 -0.08 -5.21
C PHE A 187 11.61 -0.82 -4.59
N VAL A 188 12.59 -1.22 -5.43
CA VAL A 188 13.82 -1.94 -5.00
C VAL A 188 15.08 -1.13 -5.34
N ALA A 189 14.93 0.02 -5.99
CA ALA A 189 16.07 0.84 -6.42
C ALA A 189 16.91 1.34 -5.24
N SER A 190 18.24 1.24 -5.38
CA SER A 190 19.20 1.71 -4.39
C SER A 190 20.46 2.23 -5.09
N ARG A 191 21.09 3.25 -4.51
CA ARG A 191 22.43 3.73 -4.94
C ARG A 191 23.59 2.91 -4.34
N GLY A 192 23.27 1.81 -3.63
CA GLY A 192 24.26 0.98 -2.97
C GLY A 192 24.54 1.40 -1.53
N ILE A 193 25.41 0.62 -0.90
CA ILE A 193 25.85 0.81 0.48
C ILE A 193 27.27 1.39 0.44
N PRO A 194 27.61 2.36 1.32
CA PRO A 194 28.99 2.84 1.44
C PRO A 194 29.96 1.67 1.65
N PRO A 195 31.14 1.67 0.97
CA PRO A 195 32.12 0.58 1.10
C PRO A 195 32.54 0.34 2.53
N VAL A 196 32.85 -0.92 2.87
CA VAL A 196 33.41 -1.28 4.17
C VAL A 196 34.74 -0.53 4.38
N GLY A 197 34.88 0.15 5.54
CA GLY A 197 36.03 0.99 5.85
C GLY A 197 35.88 2.45 5.39
N SER A 198 34.76 2.84 4.79
CA SER A 198 34.47 4.25 4.52
C SER A 198 34.36 5.03 5.85
N GLN A 199 34.81 6.30 5.83
CA GLN A 199 34.75 7.21 7.00
C GLN A 199 33.34 7.71 7.32
N VAL A 200 32.29 7.02 6.86
CA VAL A 200 30.90 7.38 7.08
C VAL A 200 30.49 7.01 8.49
N LYS A 201 30.16 8.02 9.31
CA LYS A 201 29.85 7.85 10.71
C LYS A 201 28.55 7.09 10.96
N ASP A 202 27.55 7.28 10.07
CA ASP A 202 26.26 6.58 10.09
C ASP A 202 25.94 6.09 8.67
N VAL A 203 26.21 4.81 8.43
CA VAL A 203 26.01 4.15 7.12
C VAL A 203 24.51 4.14 6.74
N ARG A 204 23.62 3.96 7.70
CA ARG A 204 22.17 3.93 7.41
C ARG A 204 21.62 5.30 7.04
N MET A 205 22.09 6.35 7.68
CA MET A 205 21.69 7.72 7.31
C MET A 205 22.22 8.11 5.93
N ALA A 206 23.48 7.78 5.61
CA ALA A 206 24.02 8.04 4.27
C ALA A 206 23.27 7.27 3.18
N GLN A 207 22.91 6.01 3.45
CA GLN A 207 22.10 5.19 2.56
C GLN A 207 20.70 5.79 2.39
N PHE A 208 20.10 6.26 3.50
CA PHE A 208 18.80 6.90 3.46
C PHE A 208 18.82 8.17 2.60
N GLU A 209 19.75 9.08 2.80
CA GLU A 209 19.86 10.32 2.02
C GLU A 209 19.94 10.06 0.52
N ASN A 210 20.77 9.10 0.13
CA ASN A 210 20.93 8.71 -1.27
C ASN A 210 19.65 8.11 -1.87
N ASN A 211 19.00 7.20 -1.15
CA ASN A 211 17.83 6.49 -1.64
C ASN A 211 16.55 7.33 -1.53
N ALA A 212 16.45 8.24 -0.55
CA ALA A 212 15.32 9.16 -0.41
C ALA A 212 15.14 10.06 -1.64
N ALA A 213 16.24 10.49 -2.26
CA ALA A 213 16.19 11.29 -3.50
C ALA A 213 15.55 10.50 -4.65
N ILE A 214 15.83 9.19 -4.73
CA ILE A 214 15.21 8.32 -5.73
C ILE A 214 13.72 8.14 -5.42
N VAL A 215 13.39 7.78 -4.17
CA VAL A 215 12.00 7.61 -3.72
C VAL A 215 11.16 8.84 -4.01
N LYS A 216 11.68 10.04 -3.74
CA LYS A 216 10.99 11.31 -4.01
C LYS A 216 10.57 11.45 -5.46
N THR A 217 11.44 11.09 -6.40
CA THR A 217 11.14 11.15 -7.84
C THR A 217 9.95 10.25 -8.18
N TYR A 218 10.01 8.99 -7.77
CA TYR A 218 8.96 8.02 -8.09
C TYR A 218 7.67 8.26 -7.31
N ALA A 219 7.74 8.77 -6.08
CA ALA A 219 6.56 9.16 -5.31
C ALA A 219 5.75 10.29 -6.01
N ARG A 220 6.45 11.26 -6.58
CA ARG A 220 5.83 12.32 -7.39
C ARG A 220 5.27 11.79 -8.71
N MET A 221 5.93 10.81 -9.32
CA MET A 221 5.39 10.13 -10.50
C MET A 221 4.11 9.35 -10.18
N ALA A 222 4.08 8.62 -9.06
CA ALA A 222 2.90 7.91 -8.58
C ALA A 222 1.72 8.87 -8.36
N ARG A 223 1.97 10.03 -7.73
CA ARG A 223 0.97 11.09 -7.59
C ARG A 223 0.45 11.58 -8.94
N LYS A 224 1.35 11.89 -9.87
CA LYS A 224 0.98 12.35 -11.22
C LYS A 224 0.15 11.32 -11.99
N ALA A 225 0.46 10.05 -11.80
CA ALA A 225 -0.29 8.92 -12.37
C ALA A 225 -1.61 8.63 -11.63
N ASN A 226 -1.92 9.34 -10.55
CA ASN A 226 -3.06 9.03 -9.65
C ASN A 226 -3.08 7.56 -9.24
N PHE A 227 -1.92 7.02 -8.86
CA PHE A 227 -1.74 5.61 -8.56
C PHE A 227 -2.59 5.17 -7.37
N GLN A 228 -3.44 4.17 -7.57
CA GLN A 228 -4.37 3.66 -6.56
C GLN A 228 -3.96 2.30 -5.98
N GLY A 229 -2.93 1.67 -6.54
CA GLY A 229 -2.41 0.37 -6.12
C GLY A 229 -1.56 0.43 -4.85
N LEU A 230 -0.95 -0.70 -4.50
CA LEU A 230 -0.05 -0.83 -3.36
C LEU A 230 1.38 -0.40 -3.76
N TRP A 231 1.98 0.51 -2.99
CA TRP A 231 3.39 0.87 -3.06
C TRP A 231 4.18 0.03 -2.05
N CYS A 232 5.05 -0.83 -2.53
CA CYS A 232 5.92 -1.67 -1.70
C CYS A 232 7.33 -1.09 -1.65
N ALA A 233 7.80 -0.63 -0.48
CA ALA A 233 9.18 -0.23 -0.26
C ALA A 233 9.99 -1.44 0.20
N VAL A 234 10.94 -1.88 -0.64
CA VAL A 234 11.81 -3.04 -0.37
C VAL A 234 13.27 -2.61 -0.20
N SER A 235 13.63 -1.42 -0.68
CA SER A 235 14.95 -0.84 -0.53
C SER A 235 15.23 -0.34 0.89
N ASP A 236 16.48 -0.41 1.34
CA ASP A 236 16.91 0.03 2.68
C ASP A 236 17.29 1.53 2.74
N PRO A 237 17.06 2.15 3.91
CA PRO A 237 16.32 1.67 5.08
C PRO A 237 14.79 1.75 4.84
N VAL A 238 14.11 0.64 5.00
CA VAL A 238 12.70 0.43 4.58
C VAL A 238 11.73 1.47 5.16
N ASP A 239 11.70 1.62 6.49
CA ASP A 239 10.70 2.47 7.15
C ASP A 239 10.83 3.95 6.81
N PRO A 240 12.03 4.56 6.86
CA PRO A 240 12.21 5.95 6.43
C PRO A 240 11.89 6.15 4.95
N LEU A 241 12.21 5.19 4.06
CA LEU A 241 11.90 5.30 2.63
C LEU A 241 10.39 5.17 2.37
N ALA A 242 9.69 4.26 3.06
CA ALA A 242 8.23 4.17 3.00
C ALA A 242 7.58 5.48 3.45
N LYS A 243 8.04 6.05 4.58
CA LYS A 243 7.57 7.36 5.06
C LYS A 243 7.87 8.49 4.05
N THR A 244 9.04 8.46 3.42
CA THR A 244 9.40 9.43 2.37
C THR A 244 8.46 9.33 1.18
N ALA A 245 8.15 8.12 0.69
CA ALA A 245 7.21 7.91 -0.41
C ALA A 245 5.83 8.51 -0.08
N TYR A 246 5.32 8.25 1.12
CA TYR A 246 4.07 8.80 1.59
C TYR A 246 4.10 10.33 1.64
N LEU A 247 5.09 10.93 2.32
CA LEU A 247 5.15 12.38 2.52
C LEU A 247 5.39 13.13 1.20
N GLU A 248 6.29 12.65 0.35
CA GLU A 248 6.64 13.32 -0.90
C GLU A 248 5.55 13.20 -1.98
N SER A 249 4.79 12.11 -2.00
CA SER A 249 3.61 12.02 -2.87
C SER A 249 2.49 12.97 -2.47
N ASN A 250 2.41 13.34 -1.19
CA ASN A 250 1.38 14.24 -0.66
C ASN A 250 1.83 15.71 -0.59
N ARG A 251 2.89 16.09 -1.32
CA ARG A 251 3.33 17.48 -1.46
C ARG A 251 2.98 18.02 -2.85
N ASP A 252 2.47 19.25 -2.86
CA ASP A 252 2.24 20.01 -4.09
C ASP A 252 3.57 20.45 -4.75
N GLU A 253 3.49 21.19 -5.86
CA GLU A 253 4.66 21.72 -6.57
C GLU A 253 5.46 22.73 -5.74
N ASN A 254 4.83 23.39 -4.77
CA ASN A 254 5.46 24.34 -3.84
C ASN A 254 6.05 23.63 -2.61
N GLY A 255 5.87 22.31 -2.47
CA GLY A 255 6.34 21.52 -1.35
C GLY A 255 5.40 21.52 -0.13
N ASN A 256 4.23 22.13 -0.21
CA ASN A 256 3.22 22.10 0.86
C ASN A 256 2.49 20.76 0.85
N TRP A 257 2.19 20.24 2.02
CA TRP A 257 1.39 19.03 2.14
C TRP A 257 -0.09 19.33 1.82
N ASP A 258 -0.68 18.56 0.91
CA ASP A 258 -2.07 18.70 0.47
C ASP A 258 -2.90 17.40 0.60
N GLY A 259 -2.26 16.27 0.88
CA GLY A 259 -2.94 14.99 1.09
C GLY A 259 -3.57 14.35 -0.16
N LEU A 260 -3.17 14.79 -1.35
CA LEU A 260 -3.72 14.31 -2.64
C LEU A 260 -2.86 13.22 -3.31
N GLY A 261 -1.83 12.73 -2.62
CA GLY A 261 -0.98 11.63 -3.08
C GLY A 261 -1.43 10.26 -2.57
N LEU A 262 -0.43 9.39 -2.35
CA LEU A 262 -0.65 8.05 -1.81
C LEU A 262 -1.30 8.12 -0.43
N ARG A 263 -2.25 7.23 -0.17
CA ARG A 263 -2.80 7.06 1.18
C ARG A 263 -1.82 6.30 2.07
N PRO A 264 -1.84 6.48 3.40
CA PRO A 264 -0.94 5.77 4.31
C PRO A 264 -1.00 4.24 4.15
N GLU A 265 -2.20 3.70 3.98
CA GLU A 265 -2.43 2.27 3.79
C GLU A 265 -1.93 1.72 2.46
N GLN A 266 -1.70 2.57 1.45
CA GLN A 266 -1.11 2.17 0.17
C GLN A 266 0.41 1.98 0.24
N VAL A 267 1.07 2.53 1.26
CA VAL A 267 2.54 2.49 1.36
C VAL A 267 2.94 1.51 2.45
N GLN A 268 3.60 0.43 2.04
CA GLN A 268 4.04 -0.62 2.95
C GLN A 268 5.53 -0.91 2.78
N GLY A 269 6.22 -1.13 3.91
CA GLY A 269 7.62 -1.51 3.95
C GLY A 269 7.79 -3.02 4.13
N PHE A 270 8.73 -3.60 3.39
CA PHE A 270 9.04 -5.04 3.41
C PHE A 270 10.52 -5.24 3.72
N GLY A 271 10.89 -5.47 4.97
CA GLY A 271 12.30 -5.62 5.39
C GLY A 271 12.50 -6.45 6.64
N LEU A 272 11.46 -6.64 7.47
CA LEU A 272 11.60 -7.33 8.76
C LEU A 272 11.79 -8.85 8.65
N GLY A 273 11.40 -9.47 7.53
CA GLY A 273 11.53 -10.91 7.32
C GLY A 273 12.98 -11.40 7.45
N VAL A 274 13.94 -10.63 6.93
CA VAL A 274 15.38 -10.95 7.04
C VAL A 274 15.85 -10.93 8.48
N MET A 275 15.38 -9.98 9.30
CA MET A 275 15.76 -9.90 10.72
C MET A 275 15.18 -11.06 11.52
N ASN A 276 13.93 -11.44 11.25
CA ASN A 276 13.31 -12.61 11.88
C ASN A 276 14.05 -13.90 11.51
N ALA A 277 14.43 -14.08 10.23
CA ALA A 277 15.18 -15.24 9.79
C ALA A 277 16.57 -15.31 10.45
N ARG A 278 17.27 -14.18 10.58
CA ARG A 278 18.55 -14.11 11.29
C ARG A 278 18.40 -14.42 12.78
N ALA A 279 17.39 -13.86 13.43
CA ALA A 279 17.11 -14.17 14.84
C ALA A 279 16.87 -15.67 15.02
N ALA A 280 16.04 -16.29 14.21
CA ALA A 280 15.76 -17.73 14.25
C ALA A 280 16.99 -18.59 13.96
N TYR A 281 17.91 -18.12 13.08
CA TYR A 281 19.14 -18.85 12.79
C TYR A 281 20.12 -18.89 13.97
N TYR A 282 20.15 -17.83 14.80
CA TYR A 282 21.07 -17.72 15.94
C TYR A 282 20.43 -18.14 17.29
N ALA A 283 19.12 -18.44 17.34
CA ALA A 283 18.41 -18.95 18.52
C ALA A 283 18.54 -20.46 18.66
#